data_5874de4232126493ccdac5af56844aaa
#
_entry.id   5874de4232126493ccdac5af56844aaa
#
_cell.length_a   1.000
_cell.length_b   1.000
_cell.length_c   1.000
_cell.angle_alpha   90.00
_cell.angle_beta   90.00
_cell.angle_gamma   90.00
#
_symmetry.space_group_name_H-M   'P 1'
#
loop_
_entity.id
_entity.type
_entity.pdbx_description
1 polymer ?
#
loop_
_entity_poly.entity_id
_entity_poly.type
_entity_poly.pdbx_seq_one_letter_code
_entity_poly.pdbx_strand_id
1 'polypeptide(L)'
;MVRDVFVSYSQPDYGCAMELVGRVEQEGINCWIAPRDIVPSADWAAEIIDAISNSRTMILVFSASSNESPQVRREVERAVHKQVSILPFRIENVLPSKSLEYFLSAQHWMDAFPPPLDPHYARLCAYLKAAITQPAPVLVSAPAAAPLDPAEVLRIERLLAGYIGPIAKHLVKTAALRAATAEQLVSRVAAELETETDRHEFTRRWRSAH
;
A
#
# COMPACT_ATOMS: atom_id res chain seq x y z
N MET A 1 10.22 -8.17 -17.46
CA MET A 1 11.33 -7.62 -16.66
C MET A 1 10.75 -6.98 -15.41
N VAL A 2 11.32 -7.25 -14.25
CA VAL A 2 10.92 -6.56 -13.01
C VAL A 2 11.33 -5.10 -13.13
N ARG A 3 10.40 -4.18 -12.92
CA ARG A 3 10.67 -2.73 -12.84
C ARG A 3 10.91 -2.36 -11.37
N ASP A 4 11.75 -1.40 -11.12
CA ASP A 4 11.99 -0.97 -9.74
C ASP A 4 10.85 -0.07 -9.27
N VAL A 5 10.40 0.84 -10.13
CA VAL A 5 9.44 1.88 -9.78
C VAL A 5 8.35 2.02 -10.85
N PHE A 6 7.10 2.07 -10.41
CA PHE A 6 5.96 2.56 -11.19
C PHE A 6 5.64 3.99 -10.77
N VAL A 7 5.50 4.92 -11.72
CA VAL A 7 5.18 6.32 -11.43
C VAL A 7 3.74 6.62 -11.81
N SER A 8 2.91 6.88 -10.79
CA SER A 8 1.51 7.30 -10.93
C SER A 8 1.41 8.82 -10.79
N TYR A 9 0.66 9.45 -11.68
CA TYR A 9 0.49 10.91 -11.71
C TYR A 9 -0.81 11.28 -12.45
N SER A 10 -1.25 12.51 -12.29
CA SER A 10 -2.33 13.09 -13.10
C SER A 10 -1.76 13.93 -14.25
N GLN A 11 -2.51 14.05 -15.35
CA GLN A 11 -2.05 14.72 -16.56
C GLN A 11 -1.47 16.13 -16.33
N PRO A 12 -2.04 17.00 -15.47
CA PRO A 12 -1.44 18.31 -15.15
C PRO A 12 -0.04 18.21 -14.54
N ASP A 13 0.29 17.09 -13.86
CA ASP A 13 1.57 16.88 -13.18
C ASP A 13 2.63 16.23 -14.07
N TYR A 14 2.34 16.03 -15.37
CA TYR A 14 3.22 15.32 -16.31
C TYR A 14 4.65 15.86 -16.32
N GLY A 15 4.82 17.18 -16.34
CA GLY A 15 6.15 17.81 -16.35
C GLY A 15 6.98 17.43 -15.12
N CYS A 16 6.37 17.50 -13.94
CA CYS A 16 6.99 17.12 -12.68
C CYS A 16 7.29 15.60 -12.63
N ALA A 17 6.36 14.79 -13.11
CA ALA A 17 6.53 13.32 -13.16
C ALA A 17 7.68 12.92 -14.08
N MET A 18 7.81 13.55 -15.24
CA MET A 18 8.92 13.28 -16.18
C MET A 18 10.27 13.75 -15.65
N GLU A 19 10.33 14.87 -14.97
CA GLU A 19 11.54 15.33 -14.30
C GLU A 19 11.96 14.35 -13.19
N LEU A 20 11.01 13.94 -12.34
CA LEU A 20 11.22 12.93 -11.31
C LEU A 20 11.79 11.65 -11.91
N VAL A 21 11.18 11.13 -12.97
CA VAL A 21 11.64 9.92 -13.67
C VAL A 21 13.08 10.11 -14.18
N GLY A 22 13.37 11.23 -14.82
CA GLY A 22 14.72 11.52 -15.32
C GLY A 22 15.79 11.50 -14.21
N ARG A 23 15.46 12.08 -13.03
CA ARG A 23 16.37 12.07 -11.87
C ARG A 23 16.58 10.68 -11.30
N VAL A 24 15.50 9.90 -11.18
CA VAL A 24 15.53 8.53 -10.64
C VAL A 24 16.30 7.60 -11.60
N GLU A 25 16.07 7.70 -12.89
CA GLU A 25 16.76 6.89 -13.90
C GLU A 25 18.26 7.23 -14.03
N GLN A 26 18.66 8.48 -13.84
CA GLN A 26 20.09 8.87 -13.75
C GLN A 26 20.83 8.14 -12.61
N GLU A 27 20.11 7.72 -11.59
CA GLU A 27 20.65 6.95 -10.47
C GLU A 27 20.63 5.42 -10.69
N GLY A 28 20.31 4.98 -11.92
CA GLY A 28 20.30 3.58 -12.33
C GLY A 28 19.04 2.80 -11.88
N ILE A 29 17.97 3.49 -11.48
CA ILE A 29 16.71 2.90 -11.05
C ILE A 29 15.74 2.86 -12.21
N ASN A 30 15.21 1.68 -12.57
CA ASN A 30 14.33 1.53 -13.73
C ASN A 30 12.91 1.96 -13.39
N CYS A 31 12.44 3.03 -14.05
CA CYS A 31 11.06 3.52 -13.91
C CYS A 31 10.16 2.99 -15.04
N TRP A 32 8.88 2.88 -14.72
CA TRP A 32 7.79 2.72 -15.67
C TRP A 32 6.78 3.86 -15.49
N ILE A 33 6.46 4.54 -16.60
CA ILE A 33 5.52 5.67 -16.62
C ILE A 33 4.70 5.65 -17.90
N ALA A 34 3.38 5.80 -17.80
CA ALA A 34 2.52 6.01 -18.96
C ALA A 34 2.61 7.47 -19.45
N PRO A 35 2.48 7.76 -20.75
CA PRO A 35 2.35 6.81 -21.86
C PRO A 35 3.68 6.28 -22.41
N ARG A 36 4.83 6.76 -21.90
CA ARG A 36 6.18 6.51 -22.42
C ARG A 36 6.46 5.01 -22.61
N ASP A 37 6.10 4.21 -21.62
CA ASP A 37 6.50 2.79 -21.55
C ASP A 37 5.40 1.83 -22.00
N ILE A 38 4.26 2.36 -22.46
CA ILE A 38 3.18 1.53 -23.03
C ILE A 38 3.57 1.11 -24.45
N VAL A 39 3.45 -0.20 -24.73
CA VAL A 39 3.71 -0.75 -26.05
C VAL A 39 2.63 -0.29 -27.02
N PRO A 40 2.97 0.26 -28.20
CA PRO A 40 1.99 0.59 -29.23
C PRO A 40 1.12 -0.63 -29.57
N SER A 41 -0.18 -0.44 -29.69
CA SER A 41 -1.19 -1.48 -29.96
C SER A 41 -1.49 -2.46 -28.81
N ALA A 42 -0.89 -2.30 -27.64
CA ALA A 42 -1.25 -3.08 -26.46
C ALA A 42 -2.56 -2.59 -25.81
N ASP A 43 -3.18 -3.45 -25.03
CA ASP A 43 -4.28 -3.05 -24.15
C ASP A 43 -3.70 -2.15 -23.04
N TRP A 44 -4.05 -0.87 -23.09
CA TRP A 44 -3.58 0.15 -22.14
C TRP A 44 -3.82 -0.23 -20.68
N ALA A 45 -5.00 -0.76 -20.39
CA ALA A 45 -5.36 -1.12 -19.01
C ALA A 45 -4.57 -2.35 -18.53
N ALA A 46 -4.37 -3.33 -19.41
CA ALA A 46 -3.57 -4.51 -19.10
C ALA A 46 -2.10 -4.15 -18.84
N GLU A 47 -1.50 -3.29 -19.66
CA GLU A 47 -0.11 -2.83 -19.50
C GLU A 47 0.11 -2.12 -18.17
N ILE A 48 -0.82 -1.24 -17.76
CA ILE A 48 -0.76 -0.55 -16.46
C ILE A 48 -0.84 -1.55 -15.31
N ILE A 49 -1.79 -2.51 -15.37
CA ILE A 49 -1.97 -3.52 -14.34
C ILE A 49 -0.72 -4.39 -14.19
N ASP A 50 -0.13 -4.79 -15.30
CA ASP A 50 1.08 -5.60 -15.34
C ASP A 50 2.30 -4.80 -14.85
N ALA A 51 2.43 -3.54 -15.25
CA ALA A 51 3.48 -2.66 -14.78
C ALA A 51 3.44 -2.46 -13.26
N ILE A 52 2.26 -2.18 -12.70
CA ILE A 52 2.08 -2.06 -11.25
C ILE A 52 2.47 -3.39 -10.58
N SER A 53 1.96 -4.52 -11.08
CA SER A 53 2.18 -5.84 -10.47
C SER A 53 3.65 -6.29 -10.51
N ASN A 54 4.42 -5.80 -11.49
CA ASN A 54 5.82 -6.13 -11.67
C ASN A 54 6.79 -5.06 -11.13
N SER A 55 6.28 -4.06 -10.44
CA SER A 55 7.09 -3.01 -9.79
C SER A 55 7.27 -3.29 -8.31
N ARG A 56 8.44 -2.91 -7.78
CA ARG A 56 8.73 -3.01 -6.34
C ARG A 56 8.04 -1.93 -5.53
N THR A 57 7.99 -0.72 -6.10
CA THR A 57 7.44 0.46 -5.45
C THR A 57 6.65 1.29 -6.45
N MET A 58 5.53 1.84 -6.03
CA MET A 58 4.81 2.89 -6.73
C MET A 58 5.17 4.24 -6.12
N ILE A 59 5.64 5.18 -6.93
CA ILE A 59 5.69 6.59 -6.56
C ILE A 59 4.40 7.24 -7.03
N LEU A 60 3.67 7.82 -6.10
CA LEU A 60 2.50 8.63 -6.42
C LEU A 60 2.88 10.11 -6.36
N VAL A 61 2.96 10.78 -7.51
CA VAL A 61 3.08 12.24 -7.56
C VAL A 61 1.76 12.84 -7.07
N PHE A 62 1.77 13.32 -5.82
CA PHE A 62 0.56 13.73 -5.14
C PHE A 62 0.38 15.26 -5.18
N SER A 63 -0.70 15.67 -5.82
CA SER A 63 -1.14 17.06 -6.01
C SER A 63 -2.66 17.16 -5.81
N ALA A 64 -3.23 18.34 -5.90
CA ALA A 64 -4.68 18.54 -5.98
C ALA A 64 -5.28 17.79 -7.18
N SER A 65 -4.59 17.82 -8.33
CA SER A 65 -5.06 17.14 -9.55
C SER A 65 -5.03 15.63 -9.43
N SER A 66 -3.98 15.04 -8.88
CA SER A 66 -3.89 13.59 -8.69
C SER A 66 -4.88 13.11 -7.63
N ASN A 67 -5.15 13.91 -6.62
CA ASN A 67 -6.12 13.63 -5.55
C ASN A 67 -7.55 13.44 -6.08
N GLU A 68 -7.92 14.16 -7.15
CA GLU A 68 -9.23 14.07 -7.78
C GLU A 68 -9.28 13.11 -8.98
N SER A 69 -8.13 12.55 -9.38
CA SER A 69 -8.04 11.69 -10.57
C SER A 69 -8.63 10.30 -10.35
N PRO A 70 -9.67 9.90 -11.09
CA PRO A 70 -10.22 8.54 -11.02
C PRO A 70 -9.22 7.47 -11.48
N GLN A 71 -8.29 7.82 -12.37
CA GLN A 71 -7.25 6.91 -12.84
C GLN A 71 -6.22 6.67 -11.74
N VAL A 72 -5.69 7.71 -11.14
CA VAL A 72 -4.75 7.61 -10.01
C VAL A 72 -5.34 6.77 -8.89
N ARG A 73 -6.60 6.98 -8.53
CA ARG A 73 -7.28 6.19 -7.52
C ARG A 73 -7.30 4.69 -7.86
N ARG A 74 -7.61 4.33 -9.12
CA ARG A 74 -7.59 2.92 -9.58
C ARG A 74 -6.19 2.31 -9.53
N GLU A 75 -5.17 3.08 -9.86
CA GLU A 75 -3.77 2.64 -9.79
C GLU A 75 -3.34 2.41 -8.34
N VAL A 76 -3.67 3.32 -7.43
CA VAL A 76 -3.41 3.19 -5.99
C VAL A 76 -4.14 1.96 -5.42
N GLU A 77 -5.42 1.79 -5.73
CA GLU A 77 -6.20 0.61 -5.32
C GLU A 77 -5.55 -0.69 -5.82
N ARG A 78 -5.09 -0.70 -7.08
CA ARG A 78 -4.42 -1.84 -7.67
C ARG A 78 -3.08 -2.13 -6.97
N ALA A 79 -2.28 -1.11 -6.68
CA ALA A 79 -1.02 -1.26 -5.97
C ALA A 79 -1.22 -1.85 -4.56
N VAL A 80 -2.22 -1.36 -3.82
CA VAL A 80 -2.59 -1.92 -2.51
C VAL A 80 -3.02 -3.37 -2.62
N HIS A 81 -3.88 -3.70 -3.59
CA HIS A 81 -4.34 -5.08 -3.82
C HIS A 81 -3.18 -6.03 -4.17
N LYS A 82 -2.18 -5.54 -4.88
CA LYS A 82 -0.98 -6.30 -5.27
C LYS A 82 0.14 -6.24 -4.24
N GLN A 83 -0.07 -5.57 -3.12
CA GLN A 83 0.91 -5.39 -2.04
C GLN A 83 2.19 -4.67 -2.51
N VAL A 84 2.08 -3.85 -3.54
CA VAL A 84 3.16 -2.96 -3.99
C VAL A 84 3.28 -1.81 -2.99
N SER A 85 4.49 -1.54 -2.53
CA SER A 85 4.74 -0.41 -1.63
C SER A 85 4.40 0.90 -2.33
N ILE A 86 3.67 1.80 -1.68
CA ILE A 86 3.32 3.11 -2.23
C ILE A 86 4.09 4.18 -1.47
N LEU A 87 4.77 5.05 -2.20
CA LEU A 87 5.42 6.24 -1.68
C LEU A 87 4.73 7.49 -2.24
N PRO A 88 3.85 8.13 -1.49
CA PRO A 88 3.30 9.42 -1.89
C PRO A 88 4.41 10.49 -1.85
N PHE A 89 4.74 11.03 -3.01
CA PHE A 89 5.63 12.16 -3.20
C PHE A 89 4.75 13.41 -3.38
N ARG A 90 4.52 14.13 -2.28
CA ARG A 90 3.57 15.22 -2.22
C ARG A 90 4.20 16.52 -2.66
N ILE A 91 3.77 17.02 -3.83
CA ILE A 91 4.31 18.23 -4.47
C ILE A 91 3.50 19.49 -4.12
N GLU A 92 2.33 19.34 -3.53
CA GLU A 92 1.45 20.42 -3.09
C GLU A 92 0.97 20.17 -1.67
N ASN A 93 0.73 21.24 -0.92
CA ASN A 93 0.21 21.13 0.46
C ASN A 93 -1.31 20.87 0.46
N VAL A 94 -1.69 19.67 0.04
CA VAL A 94 -3.07 19.19 0.02
C VAL A 94 -3.21 17.92 0.85
N LEU A 95 -4.40 17.73 1.43
CA LEU A 95 -4.73 16.50 2.14
C LEU A 95 -5.42 15.52 1.19
N PRO A 96 -5.25 14.21 1.41
CA PRO A 96 -5.92 13.22 0.58
C PRO A 96 -7.44 13.30 0.75
N SER A 97 -8.15 13.10 -0.36
CA SER A 97 -9.60 12.89 -0.37
C SER A 97 -9.95 11.62 0.43
N LYS A 98 -11.16 11.52 0.96
CA LYS A 98 -11.60 10.36 1.75
C LYS A 98 -11.34 9.02 1.06
N SER A 99 -11.44 8.98 -0.26
CA SER A 99 -11.20 7.78 -1.05
C SER A 99 -9.73 7.38 -1.13
N LEU A 100 -8.80 8.34 -1.19
CA LEU A 100 -7.36 8.08 -1.18
C LEU A 100 -6.81 7.95 0.24
N GLU A 101 -7.37 8.67 1.20
CA GLU A 101 -7.00 8.58 2.61
C GLU A 101 -7.07 7.13 3.11
N TYR A 102 -8.12 6.39 2.74
CA TYR A 102 -8.27 4.98 3.09
C TYR A 102 -7.07 4.11 2.68
N PHE A 103 -6.49 4.37 1.51
CA PHE A 103 -5.36 3.61 0.99
C PHE A 103 -4.00 4.14 1.44
N LEU A 104 -3.92 5.44 1.72
CA LEU A 104 -2.66 6.14 1.96
C LEU A 104 -2.39 6.46 3.44
N SER A 105 -3.34 6.21 4.34
CA SER A 105 -3.22 6.51 5.78
C SER A 105 -2.04 5.82 6.47
N ALA A 106 -1.67 4.63 6.01
CA ALA A 106 -0.57 3.84 6.58
C ALA A 106 0.76 4.00 5.82
N GLN A 107 0.81 4.85 4.79
CA GLN A 107 1.99 5.03 3.95
C GLN A 107 2.95 6.07 4.53
N HIS A 108 4.21 5.93 4.18
CA HIS A 108 5.22 6.93 4.51
C HIS A 108 5.22 8.03 3.44
N TRP A 109 4.86 9.25 3.83
CA TRP A 109 4.78 10.38 2.91
C TRP A 109 6.12 11.09 2.79
N MET A 110 6.43 11.51 1.57
CA MET A 110 7.58 12.37 1.31
C MET A 110 7.10 13.72 0.79
N ASP A 111 7.16 14.72 1.66
CA ASP A 111 6.81 16.09 1.29
C ASP A 111 7.90 16.72 0.43
N ALA A 112 7.48 17.25 -0.72
CA ALA A 112 8.31 17.88 -1.73
C ALA A 112 7.83 19.29 -2.04
N PHE A 113 7.37 19.99 -1.03
CA PHE A 113 6.99 21.41 -1.10
C PHE A 113 7.56 22.18 0.09
N PRO A 114 7.75 23.51 0.03
CA PRO A 114 7.62 24.34 -1.15
C PRO A 114 8.74 24.10 -2.18
N PRO A 115 8.60 24.59 -3.42
CA PRO A 115 9.68 24.56 -4.41
C PRO A 115 10.92 25.36 -3.93
N PRO A 116 12.13 25.06 -4.46
CA PRO A 116 12.43 24.19 -5.60
C PRO A 116 12.40 22.69 -5.28
N LEU A 117 12.09 21.86 -6.30
CA LEU A 117 11.95 20.40 -6.12
C LEU A 117 13.28 19.64 -6.10
N ASP A 118 14.39 20.21 -6.57
CA ASP A 118 15.70 19.54 -6.67
C ASP A 118 16.17 18.86 -5.37
N PRO A 119 16.10 19.51 -4.17
CA PRO A 119 16.49 18.86 -2.93
C PRO A 119 15.60 17.66 -2.58
N HIS A 120 14.32 17.72 -2.98
CA HIS A 120 13.36 16.66 -2.72
C HIS A 120 13.59 15.45 -3.63
N TYR A 121 13.96 15.68 -4.90
CA TYR A 121 14.38 14.61 -5.81
C TYR A 121 15.62 13.88 -5.30
N ALA A 122 16.62 14.61 -4.82
CA ALA A 122 17.82 14.01 -4.24
C ALA A 122 17.50 13.11 -3.03
N ARG A 123 16.59 13.56 -2.15
CA ARG A 123 16.11 12.78 -1.02
C ARG A 123 15.33 11.54 -1.46
N LEU A 124 14.48 11.67 -2.49
CA LEU A 124 13.75 10.56 -3.08
C LEU A 124 14.70 9.50 -3.65
N CYS A 125 15.69 9.91 -4.44
CA CYS A 125 16.69 9.02 -5.02
C CYS A 125 17.49 8.28 -3.95
N ALA A 126 17.91 8.95 -2.90
CA ALA A 126 18.60 8.33 -1.76
C ALA A 126 17.73 7.28 -1.07
N TYR A 127 16.45 7.59 -0.84
CA TYR A 127 15.47 6.64 -0.27
C TYR A 127 15.28 5.41 -1.16
N LEU A 128 15.06 5.61 -2.45
CA LEU A 128 14.85 4.52 -3.40
C LEU A 128 16.09 3.62 -3.51
N LYS A 129 17.28 4.18 -3.58
CA LYS A 129 18.53 3.40 -3.56
C LYS A 129 18.61 2.52 -2.32
N ALA A 130 18.36 3.09 -1.15
CA ALA A 130 18.37 2.32 0.09
C ALA A 130 17.31 1.21 0.08
N ALA A 131 16.10 1.50 -0.41
CA ALA A 131 14.99 0.54 -0.49
C ALA A 131 15.24 -0.59 -1.51
N ILE A 132 15.92 -0.30 -2.62
CA ILE A 132 16.22 -1.28 -3.68
C ILE A 132 17.46 -2.11 -3.33
N THR A 133 18.48 -1.49 -2.73
CA THR A 133 19.73 -2.16 -2.33
C THR A 133 19.55 -3.03 -1.11
N GLN A 134 18.65 -2.64 -0.19
CA GLN A 134 18.19 -3.57 0.82
C GLN A 134 17.32 -4.60 0.08
N PRO A 135 17.56 -5.92 0.23
CA PRO A 135 16.55 -6.89 -0.14
C PRO A 135 15.28 -6.38 0.51
N ALA A 136 14.18 -6.27 -0.29
CA ALA A 136 12.89 -5.77 0.17
C ALA A 136 12.77 -6.16 1.64
N PRO A 137 12.47 -5.23 2.59
CA PRO A 137 12.43 -5.65 3.96
C PRO A 137 11.61 -6.91 3.89
N VAL A 138 12.31 -8.04 3.99
CA VAL A 138 11.67 -9.27 4.31
C VAL A 138 11.01 -8.77 5.55
N LEU A 139 9.68 -8.51 5.49
CA LEU A 139 8.88 -8.52 6.69
C LEU A 139 9.50 -9.71 7.36
N VAL A 140 10.37 -9.43 8.38
CA VAL A 140 11.03 -10.52 9.08
C VAL A 140 9.81 -11.29 9.52
N SER A 141 9.46 -12.27 8.70
CA SER A 141 8.58 -13.29 9.13
C SER A 141 9.24 -13.70 10.42
N ALA A 142 8.72 -13.22 11.50
CA ALA A 142 8.97 -13.86 12.77
C ALA A 142 8.98 -15.34 12.42
N PRO A 143 10.04 -16.09 12.79
CA PRO A 143 10.39 -17.41 12.27
C PRO A 143 9.11 -18.14 11.93
N ALA A 144 8.95 -18.57 10.68
CA ALA A 144 7.71 -19.00 10.06
C ALA A 144 6.81 -19.65 11.10
N ALA A 145 5.94 -18.85 11.70
CA ALA A 145 4.93 -19.38 12.59
C ALA A 145 4.12 -20.30 11.68
N ALA A 146 3.95 -21.53 12.09
CA ALA A 146 3.14 -22.49 11.37
C ALA A 146 1.87 -21.78 10.89
N PRO A 147 1.46 -21.94 9.63
CA PRO A 147 0.31 -21.23 9.10
C PRO A 147 -0.83 -21.39 10.09
N LEU A 148 -1.44 -20.25 10.47
CA LEU A 148 -2.57 -20.25 11.41
C LEU A 148 -3.54 -21.35 10.98
N ASP A 149 -3.91 -22.23 11.88
CA ASP A 149 -4.84 -23.30 11.58
C ASP A 149 -6.09 -22.70 10.89
N PRO A 150 -6.41 -23.10 9.66
CA PRO A 150 -7.57 -22.59 8.95
C PRO A 150 -8.87 -22.75 9.74
N ALA A 151 -8.98 -23.79 10.55
CA ALA A 151 -10.11 -24.03 11.41
C ALA A 151 -10.21 -22.97 12.52
N GLU A 152 -9.07 -22.56 13.06
CA GLU A 152 -8.99 -21.52 14.08
C GLU A 152 -9.31 -20.13 13.52
N VAL A 153 -8.79 -19.81 12.34
CA VAL A 153 -9.13 -18.56 11.62
C VAL A 153 -10.64 -18.48 11.36
N LEU A 154 -11.24 -19.56 10.90
CA LEU A 154 -12.70 -19.62 10.67
C LEU A 154 -13.50 -19.47 11.96
N ARG A 155 -13.00 -20.01 13.06
CA ARG A 155 -13.61 -19.89 14.38
C ARG A 155 -13.62 -18.45 14.86
N ILE A 156 -12.48 -17.77 14.75
CA ILE A 156 -12.32 -16.34 15.09
C ILE A 156 -13.25 -15.49 14.22
N GLU A 157 -13.34 -15.79 12.92
CA GLU A 157 -14.24 -15.11 11.99
C GLU A 157 -15.71 -15.23 12.44
N ARG A 158 -16.17 -16.44 12.78
CA ARG A 158 -17.54 -16.68 13.24
C ARG A 158 -17.83 -15.97 14.54
N LEU A 159 -16.89 -15.99 15.47
CA LEU A 159 -17.05 -15.34 16.76
C LEU A 159 -17.15 -13.81 16.57
N LEU A 160 -16.26 -13.23 15.75
CA LEU A 160 -16.25 -11.80 15.45
C LEU A 160 -17.50 -11.36 14.69
N ALA A 161 -18.02 -12.22 13.81
CA ALA A 161 -19.24 -11.95 13.05
C ALA A 161 -20.48 -11.74 13.94
N GLY A 162 -20.47 -12.29 15.15
CA GLY A 162 -21.52 -12.04 16.15
C GLY A 162 -21.53 -10.62 16.70
N TYR A 163 -20.43 -9.86 16.56
CA TYR A 163 -20.30 -8.47 17.03
C TYR A 163 -20.42 -7.45 15.91
N ILE A 164 -19.81 -7.72 14.74
CA ILE A 164 -19.72 -6.75 13.65
C ILE A 164 -20.30 -7.24 12.31
N GLY A 165 -20.98 -8.39 12.32
CA GLY A 165 -21.65 -8.92 11.13
C GLY A 165 -20.70 -9.36 10.01
N PRO A 166 -21.10 -9.25 8.72
CA PRO A 166 -20.38 -9.80 7.57
C PRO A 166 -18.97 -9.22 7.36
N ILE A 167 -18.70 -8.05 7.90
CA ILE A 167 -17.40 -7.35 7.80
C ILE A 167 -16.29 -8.12 8.54
N ALA A 168 -16.66 -8.98 9.51
CA ALA A 168 -15.72 -9.82 10.25
C ALA A 168 -14.82 -10.67 9.36
N LYS A 169 -15.36 -11.21 8.28
CA LYS A 169 -14.60 -12.02 7.31
C LYS A 169 -13.45 -11.24 6.68
N HIS A 170 -13.71 -10.00 6.31
CA HIS A 170 -12.69 -9.13 5.70
C HIS A 170 -11.61 -8.74 6.72
N LEU A 171 -12.03 -8.35 7.92
CA LEU A 171 -11.12 -7.96 9.00
C LEU A 171 -10.22 -9.13 9.43
N VAL A 172 -10.79 -10.30 9.66
CA VAL A 172 -10.01 -11.50 10.05
C VAL A 172 -9.03 -11.88 8.96
N LYS A 173 -9.45 -11.89 7.69
CA LYS A 173 -8.56 -12.18 6.56
C LYS A 173 -7.38 -11.21 6.48
N THR A 174 -7.63 -9.92 6.64
CA THR A 174 -6.59 -8.88 6.61
C THR A 174 -5.66 -8.96 7.83
N ALA A 175 -6.22 -9.19 9.01
CA ALA A 175 -5.45 -9.33 10.25
C ALA A 175 -4.61 -10.62 10.28
N ALA A 176 -5.10 -11.73 9.71
CA ALA A 176 -4.40 -13.00 9.62
C ALA A 176 -3.11 -12.91 8.79
N LEU A 177 -3.07 -12.06 7.77
CA LEU A 177 -1.86 -11.81 6.97
C LEU A 177 -0.71 -11.20 7.79
N ARG A 178 -1.03 -10.60 8.94
CA ARG A 178 -0.08 -9.88 9.81
C ARG A 178 0.05 -10.50 11.21
N ALA A 179 -0.62 -11.61 11.47
CA ALA A 179 -0.59 -12.31 12.75
C ALA A 179 0.22 -13.60 12.62
N ALA A 180 1.19 -13.78 13.52
CA ALA A 180 2.00 -15.00 13.58
C ALA A 180 1.34 -16.09 14.45
N THR A 181 0.41 -15.71 15.34
CA THR A 181 -0.32 -16.63 16.24
C THR A 181 -1.79 -16.27 16.30
N ALA A 182 -2.64 -17.22 16.70
CA ALA A 182 -4.07 -17.00 16.92
C ALA A 182 -4.32 -15.90 17.98
N GLU A 183 -3.50 -15.83 19.00
CA GLU A 183 -3.59 -14.76 20.02
C GLU A 183 -3.35 -13.38 19.44
N GLN A 184 -2.34 -13.24 18.56
CA GLN A 184 -2.08 -11.99 17.86
C GLN A 184 -3.24 -11.61 16.93
N LEU A 185 -3.82 -12.60 16.24
CA LEU A 185 -4.99 -12.40 15.40
C LEU A 185 -6.17 -11.89 16.23
N VAL A 186 -6.48 -12.57 17.33
CA VAL A 186 -7.56 -12.17 18.26
C VAL A 186 -7.33 -10.77 18.82
N SER A 187 -6.11 -10.45 19.26
CA SER A 187 -5.78 -9.13 19.78
C SER A 187 -6.01 -8.03 18.75
N ARG A 188 -5.64 -8.27 17.50
CA ARG A 188 -5.80 -7.30 16.39
C ARG A 188 -7.26 -7.08 16.06
N VAL A 189 -8.04 -8.15 15.88
CA VAL A 189 -9.45 -8.01 15.52
C VAL A 189 -10.31 -7.50 16.70
N ALA A 190 -9.91 -7.79 17.94
CA ALA A 190 -10.55 -7.22 19.13
C ALA A 190 -10.39 -5.69 19.19
N ALA A 191 -9.26 -5.16 18.73
CA ALA A 191 -9.02 -3.71 18.69
C ALA A 191 -10.00 -2.96 17.78
N GLU A 192 -10.58 -3.64 16.80
CA GLU A 192 -11.57 -3.07 15.86
C GLU A 192 -13.01 -3.02 16.43
N LEU A 193 -13.24 -3.62 17.62
CA LEU A 193 -14.53 -3.54 18.28
C LEU A 193 -14.72 -2.17 18.96
N GLU A 194 -15.90 -1.60 18.85
CA GLU A 194 -16.19 -0.23 19.28
C GLU A 194 -16.10 -0.07 20.81
N THR A 195 -16.58 -1.07 21.57
CA THR A 195 -16.62 -0.96 23.03
C THR A 195 -15.56 -1.83 23.71
N GLU A 196 -15.06 -1.34 24.84
CA GLU A 196 -14.09 -2.07 25.66
C GLU A 196 -14.70 -3.35 26.25
N THR A 197 -15.99 -3.32 26.54
CA THR A 197 -16.77 -4.47 27.00
C THR A 197 -16.78 -5.59 25.97
N ASP A 198 -17.07 -5.26 24.71
CA ASP A 198 -17.07 -6.23 23.61
C ASP A 198 -15.69 -6.84 23.35
N ARG A 199 -14.64 -6.02 23.45
CA ARG A 199 -13.22 -6.47 23.34
C ARG A 199 -12.89 -7.53 24.41
N HIS A 200 -13.26 -7.25 25.64
CA HIS A 200 -13.05 -8.19 26.76
C HIS A 200 -13.89 -9.45 26.63
N GLU A 201 -15.15 -9.32 26.25
CA GLU A 201 -16.05 -10.45 26.08
C GLU A 201 -15.63 -11.35 24.90
N PHE A 202 -15.28 -10.76 23.76
CA PHE A 202 -14.75 -11.45 22.60
C PHE A 202 -13.50 -12.28 22.96
N THR A 203 -12.51 -11.64 23.60
CA THR A 203 -11.27 -12.29 24.01
C THR A 203 -11.54 -13.42 25.01
N ARG A 204 -12.43 -13.21 25.97
CA ARG A 204 -12.81 -14.22 26.95
C ARG A 204 -13.50 -15.42 26.29
N ARG A 205 -14.47 -15.19 25.38
CA ARG A 205 -15.17 -16.25 24.64
C ARG A 205 -14.22 -17.08 23.80
N TRP A 206 -13.26 -16.43 23.15
CA TRP A 206 -12.26 -17.16 22.39
C TRP A 206 -11.41 -18.05 23.30
N ARG A 207 -10.94 -17.57 24.44
CA ARG A 207 -10.13 -18.34 25.41
C ARG A 207 -10.91 -19.49 26.05
N SER A 208 -12.19 -19.31 26.33
CA SER A 208 -13.00 -20.35 26.99
C SER A 208 -13.39 -21.52 26.08
N ALA A 209 -13.12 -21.40 24.80
CA ALA A 209 -13.39 -22.44 23.82
C ALA A 209 -12.11 -23.25 23.45
N HIS A 210 -11.01 -23.03 24.20
CA HIS A 210 -9.76 -23.82 24.22
C HIS A 210 -9.68 -24.58 25.52
#